data_270d8b507e0d00577116f2b04086b153
#
_entry.id   270d8b507e0d00577116f2b04086b153
#
_cell.length_a   1.000
_cell.length_b   1.000
_cell.length_c   1.000
_cell.angle_alpha   90.00
_cell.angle_beta   90.00
_cell.angle_gamma   90.00
#
_symmetry.space_group_name_H-M   'P 1'
#
loop_
_entity.id
_entity.type
_entity.pdbx_description
1 polymer ?
#
loop_
_entity_poly.entity_id
_entity_poly.type
_entity_poly.pdbx_seq_one_letter_code
_entity_poly.pdbx_strand_id
1 'polypeptide(L)'
;MEEHGYRVVKLSFIHPEKSVHYNPLQYVKNTQQIQQLSHIMVSEKRRHMADPFWDDSAMMLISSLIAYVKETVPEESGMHNFHMILEILRAAGRDDSDSRDSILANMMENLHKKNPTSWAYKQFQNVNQAPDKTFHTIVVTAISKFCSLDTEELAQMMRDDELNLTSIGRQKTAVFVEVSDTDRSMDLLINLFFTQTMNQLCTYADERCVDSQLPVPVRFFMDDFATNCRIDNFENMISNIRSRKISAILILQSLSQLEQSYDMGVHTIADDCDTLIYMGGNDPKTASSIATRCNKTTQTILHMPLCTSWIFRRGA
;
A
#
# COMPACT_ATOMS: atom_id res chain seq x y z
N MET A 1 7.87 7.28 -25.69
CA MET A 1 7.53 8.21 -24.58
C MET A 1 8.68 9.19 -24.34
N GLU A 2 9.92 8.74 -24.30
CA GLU A 2 11.09 9.60 -24.13
C GLU A 2 11.20 10.68 -25.20
N GLU A 3 10.91 10.35 -26.46
CA GLU A 3 10.84 11.30 -27.59
C GLU A 3 9.81 12.42 -27.39
N HIS A 4 8.83 12.21 -26.49
CA HIS A 4 7.82 13.22 -26.13
C HIS A 4 8.14 13.92 -24.80
N GLY A 5 9.38 13.76 -24.30
CA GLY A 5 9.87 14.42 -23.10
C GLY A 5 9.37 13.80 -21.79
N TYR A 6 9.00 12.52 -21.79
CA TYR A 6 8.69 11.78 -20.58
C TYR A 6 9.96 11.16 -19.98
N ARG A 7 10.13 11.31 -18.68
CA ARG A 7 11.00 10.42 -17.88
C ARG A 7 10.31 9.05 -17.82
N VAL A 8 10.96 8.03 -18.34
CA VAL A 8 10.45 6.64 -18.28
C VAL A 8 11.12 5.91 -17.14
N VAL A 9 10.30 5.32 -16.27
CA VAL A 9 10.76 4.60 -15.08
C VAL A 9 10.12 3.22 -15.06
N LYS A 10 10.92 2.19 -14.77
CA LYS A 10 10.46 0.81 -14.65
C LYS A 10 10.63 0.35 -13.20
N LEU A 11 9.50 0.10 -12.53
CA LEU A 11 9.44 -0.51 -11.21
C LEU A 11 8.99 -1.96 -11.36
N SER A 12 9.87 -2.91 -11.08
CA SER A 12 9.56 -4.33 -11.24
C SER A 12 9.55 -5.05 -9.89
N PHE A 13 8.40 -5.58 -9.52
CA PHE A 13 8.25 -6.48 -8.38
C PHE A 13 8.49 -7.95 -8.76
N ILE A 14 8.63 -8.25 -10.06
CA ILE A 14 8.99 -9.58 -10.57
C ILE A 14 10.52 -9.75 -10.57
N HIS A 15 11.22 -8.68 -10.92
CA HIS A 15 12.68 -8.64 -11.03
C HIS A 15 13.23 -7.46 -10.23
N PRO A 16 13.21 -7.53 -8.87
CA PRO A 16 13.65 -6.43 -8.03
C PRO A 16 15.09 -6.00 -8.29
N GLU A 17 15.95 -6.94 -8.70
CA GLU A 17 17.37 -6.70 -9.03
C GLU A 17 17.59 -5.84 -10.30
N LYS A 18 16.54 -5.64 -11.10
CA LYS A 18 16.54 -4.80 -12.33
C LYS A 18 15.63 -3.59 -12.23
N SER A 19 15.05 -3.39 -11.07
CA SER A 19 14.11 -2.33 -10.80
C SER A 19 14.83 -1.05 -10.38
N VAL A 20 14.17 0.09 -10.56
CA VAL A 20 14.53 1.29 -9.79
C VAL A 20 14.26 1.04 -8.31
N HIS A 21 15.00 1.71 -7.44
CA HIS A 21 14.85 1.58 -6.01
C HIS A 21 13.59 2.29 -5.52
N TYR A 22 12.87 1.61 -4.62
CA TYR A 22 11.70 2.12 -3.94
C TYR A 22 11.77 1.76 -2.47
N ASN A 23 11.86 2.77 -1.61
CA ASN A 23 11.90 2.59 -0.17
C ASN A 23 10.64 3.18 0.49
N PRO A 24 9.70 2.35 0.98
CA PRO A 24 8.48 2.84 1.61
C PRO A 24 8.71 3.77 2.81
N LEU A 25 9.80 3.62 3.56
CA LEU A 25 10.08 4.46 4.73
C LEU A 25 10.43 5.91 4.36
N GLN A 26 10.90 6.19 3.14
CA GLN A 26 11.18 7.55 2.66
C GLN A 26 9.92 8.42 2.58
N TYR A 27 8.76 7.80 2.42
CA TYR A 27 7.47 8.50 2.28
C TYR A 27 6.70 8.65 3.59
N VAL A 28 7.29 8.21 4.70
CA VAL A 28 6.70 8.31 6.03
C VAL A 28 7.34 9.48 6.78
N LYS A 29 6.58 10.55 7.05
CA LYS A 29 7.10 11.80 7.63
C LYS A 29 6.59 12.10 9.04
N ASN A 30 5.51 11.47 9.44
CA ASN A 30 4.87 11.72 10.74
C ASN A 30 4.28 10.44 11.34
N THR A 31 3.87 10.51 12.61
CA THR A 31 3.34 9.37 13.36
C THR A 31 2.06 8.78 12.75
N GLN A 32 1.21 9.61 12.15
CA GLN A 32 0.00 9.14 11.48
C GLN A 32 0.34 8.27 10.26
N GLN A 33 1.34 8.66 9.48
CA GLN A 33 1.81 7.86 8.33
C GLN A 33 2.52 6.58 8.77
N ILE A 34 3.22 6.59 9.94
CA ILE A 34 3.76 5.36 10.53
C ILE A 34 2.62 4.40 10.87
N GLN A 35 1.55 4.88 11.52
CA GLN A 35 0.40 4.06 11.85
C GLN A 35 -0.29 3.50 10.61
N GLN A 36 -0.47 4.31 9.57
CA GLN A 36 -1.05 3.86 8.29
C GLN A 36 -0.19 2.79 7.65
N LEU A 37 1.13 2.98 7.55
CA LEU A 37 2.06 1.99 7.01
C LEU A 37 1.98 0.67 7.77
N SER A 38 2.05 0.73 9.10
CA SER A 38 1.97 -0.45 9.97
C SER A 38 0.62 -1.17 9.84
N HIS A 39 -0.48 -0.42 9.70
CA HIS A 39 -1.81 -0.98 9.46
C HIS A 39 -1.86 -1.76 8.14
N ILE A 40 -1.35 -1.20 7.05
CA ILE A 40 -1.30 -1.90 5.75
C ILE A 40 -0.49 -3.20 5.87
N MET A 41 0.68 -3.15 6.51
CA MET A 41 1.54 -4.33 6.68
C MET A 41 0.86 -5.47 7.45
N VAL A 42 0.01 -5.13 8.42
CA VAL A 42 -0.65 -6.14 9.27
C VAL A 42 -1.96 -6.61 8.66
N SER A 43 -2.78 -5.71 8.09
CA SER A 43 -4.13 -6.00 7.63
C SER A 43 -4.16 -6.90 6.40
N GLU A 44 -3.13 -6.87 5.54
CA GLU A 44 -3.08 -7.65 4.30
C GLU A 44 -3.12 -9.17 4.56
N LYS A 45 -2.52 -9.63 5.66
CA LYS A 45 -2.49 -11.06 6.04
C LYS A 45 -3.53 -11.42 7.11
N ARG A 46 -4.49 -10.52 7.38
CA ARG A 46 -5.52 -10.77 8.39
C ARG A 46 -6.44 -11.91 7.95
N ARG A 47 -6.40 -13.03 8.65
CA ARG A 47 -7.36 -14.13 8.49
C ARG A 47 -8.62 -13.79 9.28
N HIS A 48 -9.79 -13.85 8.67
CA HIS A 48 -11.09 -13.50 9.28
C HIS A 48 -11.43 -14.22 10.62
N MET A 49 -10.67 -15.23 11.01
CA MET A 49 -10.89 -16.02 12.23
C MET A 49 -9.77 -15.89 13.28
N ALA A 50 -8.75 -15.04 13.06
CA ALA A 50 -7.68 -14.85 14.04
C ALA A 50 -8.08 -13.83 15.11
N ASP A 51 -7.62 -14.03 16.35
CA ASP A 51 -7.80 -13.06 17.42
C ASP A 51 -7.10 -11.74 17.05
N PRO A 52 -7.84 -10.62 16.97
CA PRO A 52 -7.27 -9.32 16.63
C PRO A 52 -6.11 -8.87 17.53
N PHE A 53 -6.06 -9.37 18.75
CA PHE A 53 -5.04 -9.02 19.75
C PHE A 53 -3.61 -9.17 19.19
N TRP A 54 -3.33 -10.27 18.49
CA TRP A 54 -2.00 -10.55 17.98
C TRP A 54 -1.58 -9.59 16.88
N ASP A 55 -2.50 -9.31 15.96
CA ASP A 55 -2.28 -8.38 14.87
C ASP A 55 -2.14 -6.94 15.38
N ASP A 56 -3.01 -6.52 16.29
CA ASP A 56 -2.97 -5.17 16.87
C ASP A 56 -1.69 -4.95 17.71
N SER A 57 -1.26 -5.97 18.47
CA SER A 57 -0.01 -5.92 19.23
C SER A 57 1.22 -5.90 18.34
N ALA A 58 1.24 -6.72 17.26
CA ALA A 58 2.30 -6.70 16.27
C ALA A 58 2.37 -5.34 15.54
N MET A 59 1.21 -4.74 15.21
CA MET A 59 1.13 -3.42 14.62
C MET A 59 1.75 -2.35 15.52
N MET A 60 1.47 -2.38 16.83
CA MET A 60 2.08 -1.45 17.79
C MET A 60 3.60 -1.60 17.84
N LEU A 61 4.10 -2.84 17.85
CA LEU A 61 5.55 -3.12 17.85
C LEU A 61 6.19 -2.64 16.54
N ILE A 62 5.62 -2.97 15.39
CA ILE A 62 6.10 -2.54 14.08
C ILE A 62 6.12 -1.00 14.00
N SER A 63 5.05 -0.33 14.45
CA SER A 63 4.98 1.13 14.49
C SER A 63 6.09 1.73 15.35
N SER A 64 6.36 1.13 16.50
CA SER A 64 7.45 1.54 17.39
C SER A 64 8.81 1.42 16.70
N LEU A 65 9.07 0.31 16.00
CA LEU A 65 10.34 0.06 15.32
C LEU A 65 10.53 0.95 14.09
N ILE A 66 9.47 1.21 13.31
CA ILE A 66 9.52 2.19 12.22
C ILE A 66 9.91 3.56 12.76
N ALA A 67 9.26 4.00 13.84
CA ALA A 67 9.60 5.27 14.48
C ALA A 67 11.03 5.28 15.02
N TYR A 68 11.47 4.17 15.63
CA TYR A 68 12.84 4.03 16.12
C TYR A 68 13.88 4.20 14.99
N VAL A 69 13.70 3.50 13.87
CA VAL A 69 14.58 3.60 12.72
C VAL A 69 14.59 5.03 12.18
N LYS A 70 13.43 5.67 12.08
CA LYS A 70 13.32 7.07 11.64
C LYS A 70 13.98 8.07 12.59
N GLU A 71 13.95 7.82 13.88
CA GLU A 71 14.57 8.72 14.89
C GLU A 71 16.09 8.49 15.04
N THR A 72 16.61 7.30 14.70
CA THR A 72 17.99 6.92 15.07
C THR A 72 18.90 6.58 13.89
N VAL A 73 18.32 6.16 12.76
CA VAL A 73 19.09 5.72 11.57
C VAL A 73 19.06 6.83 10.51
N PRO A 74 20.23 7.37 10.09
CA PRO A 74 20.28 8.36 9.02
C PRO A 74 19.70 7.83 7.70
N GLU A 75 18.93 8.65 6.99
CA GLU A 75 18.30 8.26 5.72
C GLU A 75 19.33 7.85 4.65
N GLU A 76 20.52 8.51 4.65
CA GLU A 76 21.58 8.25 3.69
C GLU A 76 22.42 6.99 4.03
N SER A 77 22.18 6.34 5.15
CA SER A 77 22.97 5.18 5.60
C SER A 77 22.76 3.92 4.75
N GLY A 78 21.70 3.86 3.93
CA GLY A 78 21.24 2.65 3.26
C GLY A 78 20.62 1.61 4.19
N MET A 79 20.52 1.92 5.50
CA MET A 79 19.94 1.05 6.52
C MET A 79 18.55 1.54 6.99
N HIS A 80 18.09 2.68 6.48
CA HIS A 80 16.79 3.26 6.80
C HIS A 80 15.68 2.57 5.98
N ASN A 81 15.43 1.27 6.24
CA ASN A 81 14.53 0.42 5.46
C ASN A 81 13.92 -0.72 6.30
N PHE A 82 13.06 -1.52 5.70
CA PHE A 82 12.40 -2.65 6.35
C PHE A 82 13.37 -3.76 6.76
N HIS A 83 14.46 -3.94 6.04
CA HIS A 83 15.45 -4.96 6.39
C HIS A 83 16.06 -4.68 7.78
N MET A 84 16.39 -3.41 8.08
CA MET A 84 16.86 -3.03 9.41
C MET A 84 15.85 -3.34 10.52
N ILE A 85 14.56 -3.10 10.27
CA ILE A 85 13.49 -3.44 11.23
C ILE A 85 13.44 -4.94 11.46
N LEU A 86 13.54 -5.73 10.40
CA LEU A 86 13.54 -7.19 10.49
C LEU A 86 14.75 -7.72 11.27
N GLU A 87 15.94 -7.16 11.07
CA GLU A 87 17.13 -7.53 11.84
C GLU A 87 16.99 -7.20 13.33
N ILE A 88 16.38 -6.07 13.67
CA ILE A 88 16.07 -5.74 15.08
C ILE A 88 15.08 -6.77 15.67
N LEU A 89 14.03 -7.12 14.94
CA LEU A 89 13.06 -8.13 15.36
C LEU A 89 13.69 -9.51 15.53
N ARG A 90 14.60 -9.91 14.64
CA ARG A 90 15.34 -11.18 14.73
C ARG A 90 16.26 -11.22 15.95
N ALA A 91 16.97 -10.12 16.22
CA ALA A 91 17.80 -10.00 17.41
C ALA A 91 16.95 -10.16 18.68
N ALA A 92 15.78 -9.52 18.72
CA ALA A 92 14.84 -9.66 19.84
C ALA A 92 14.25 -11.07 19.97
N GLY A 93 13.99 -11.74 18.84
CA GLY A 93 13.45 -13.12 18.85
C GLY A 93 14.45 -14.18 19.31
N ARG A 94 15.74 -13.87 19.33
CA ARG A 94 16.81 -14.75 19.85
C ARG A 94 17.22 -14.42 21.28
N ASP A 95 16.63 -13.39 21.85
CA ASP A 95 16.96 -12.93 23.20
C ASP A 95 16.12 -13.70 24.23
N ASP A 96 16.79 -14.53 25.02
CA ASP A 96 16.16 -15.32 26.09
C ASP A 96 16.04 -14.54 27.41
N SER A 97 16.43 -13.26 27.43
CA SER A 97 16.31 -12.42 28.62
C SER A 97 14.84 -12.01 28.88
N ASP A 98 14.54 -11.65 30.13
CA ASP A 98 13.23 -11.10 30.46
C ASP A 98 12.93 -9.88 29.61
N SER A 99 11.65 -9.66 29.27
CA SER A 99 11.24 -8.56 28.37
C SER A 99 11.75 -7.19 28.82
N ARG A 100 11.95 -6.99 30.13
CA ARG A 100 12.47 -5.76 30.73
C ARG A 100 13.96 -5.51 30.49
N ASP A 101 14.74 -6.57 30.33
CA ASP A 101 16.20 -6.55 30.10
C ASP A 101 16.56 -6.96 28.67
N SER A 102 15.53 -7.08 27.81
CA SER A 102 15.71 -7.48 26.42
C SER A 102 16.50 -6.45 25.59
N ILE A 103 17.08 -6.91 24.47
CA ILE A 103 17.75 -6.04 23.50
C ILE A 103 16.84 -4.87 23.11
N LEU A 104 15.56 -5.14 22.83
CA LEU A 104 14.59 -4.08 22.47
C LEU A 104 14.38 -3.11 23.61
N ALA A 105 14.21 -3.58 24.85
CA ALA A 105 14.05 -2.71 26.01
C ALA A 105 15.24 -1.79 26.18
N ASN A 106 16.46 -2.34 26.11
CA ASN A 106 17.69 -1.58 26.23
C ASN A 106 17.85 -0.52 25.10
N MET A 107 17.52 -0.87 23.86
CA MET A 107 17.53 0.05 22.73
C MET A 107 16.57 1.22 22.95
N MET A 108 15.34 0.93 23.38
CA MET A 108 14.29 1.92 23.61
C MET A 108 14.58 2.81 24.82
N GLU A 109 15.14 2.24 25.90
CA GLU A 109 15.61 3.02 27.06
C GLU A 109 16.74 3.99 26.69
N ASN A 110 17.68 3.56 25.86
CA ASN A 110 18.75 4.42 25.36
C ASN A 110 18.20 5.56 24.47
N LEU A 111 17.16 5.27 23.67
CA LEU A 111 16.47 6.30 22.91
C LEU A 111 15.75 7.27 23.85
N HIS A 112 15.04 6.78 24.87
CA HIS A 112 14.34 7.61 25.84
C HIS A 112 15.27 8.57 26.61
N LYS A 113 16.45 8.09 27.01
CA LYS A 113 17.48 8.93 27.64
C LYS A 113 17.91 10.10 26.75
N LYS A 114 17.97 9.88 25.41
CA LYS A 114 18.34 10.92 24.43
C LYS A 114 17.16 11.80 24.02
N ASN A 115 15.98 11.22 23.89
CA ASN A 115 14.72 11.87 23.50
C ASN A 115 13.58 11.43 24.43
N PRO A 116 13.35 12.11 25.56
CA PRO A 116 12.28 11.75 26.51
C PRO A 116 10.86 11.84 25.93
N THR A 117 10.69 12.52 24.79
CA THR A 117 9.39 12.67 24.11
C THR A 117 9.20 11.69 22.97
N SER A 118 10.16 10.79 22.72
CA SER A 118 10.11 9.81 21.62
C SER A 118 8.78 9.06 21.56
N TRP A 119 8.16 9.10 20.39
CA TRP A 119 6.94 8.36 20.14
C TRP A 119 7.23 6.86 19.99
N ALA A 120 8.40 6.48 19.45
CA ALA A 120 8.85 5.09 19.38
C ALA A 120 8.87 4.44 20.77
N TYR A 121 9.49 5.10 21.75
CA TYR A 121 9.52 4.61 23.12
C TYR A 121 8.11 4.45 23.71
N LYS A 122 7.23 5.44 23.53
CA LYS A 122 5.85 5.38 24.06
C LYS A 122 5.07 4.20 23.48
N GLN A 123 5.19 3.94 22.17
CA GLN A 123 4.53 2.80 21.54
C GLN A 123 5.12 1.48 22.03
N PHE A 124 6.44 1.39 22.18
CA PHE A 124 7.09 0.22 22.75
C PHE A 124 6.59 -0.11 24.16
N GLN A 125 6.46 0.89 25.03
CA GLN A 125 5.96 0.70 26.38
C GLN A 125 4.57 0.05 26.43
N ASN A 126 3.69 0.33 25.47
CA ASN A 126 2.37 -0.29 25.41
C ASN A 126 2.48 -1.82 25.19
N VAL A 127 3.44 -2.25 24.38
CA VAL A 127 3.66 -3.68 24.08
C VAL A 127 4.48 -4.37 25.17
N ASN A 128 5.47 -3.65 25.72
CA ASN A 128 6.39 -4.19 26.74
C ASN A 128 5.74 -4.45 28.11
N GLN A 129 4.47 -4.09 28.28
CA GLN A 129 3.67 -4.47 29.46
C GLN A 129 3.20 -5.92 29.42
N ALA A 130 3.26 -6.57 28.25
CA ALA A 130 2.86 -7.95 28.10
C ALA A 130 3.80 -8.89 28.89
N PRO A 131 3.28 -10.01 29.45
CA PRO A 131 4.13 -11.05 30.02
C PRO A 131 5.13 -11.59 28.99
N ASP A 132 6.33 -12.03 29.43
CA ASP A 132 7.43 -12.43 28.57
C ASP A 132 7.04 -13.39 27.44
N LYS A 133 6.29 -14.46 27.75
CA LYS A 133 5.79 -15.40 26.74
C LYS A 133 4.89 -14.74 25.69
N THR A 134 4.04 -13.82 26.14
CA THR A 134 3.14 -13.05 25.24
C THR A 134 3.94 -12.10 24.38
N PHE A 135 4.90 -11.38 24.98
CA PHE A 135 5.80 -10.47 24.26
C PHE A 135 6.59 -11.22 23.17
N HIS A 136 7.14 -12.38 23.49
CA HIS A 136 7.86 -13.21 22.52
C HIS A 136 6.96 -13.64 21.36
N THR A 137 5.71 -14.00 21.62
CA THR A 137 4.73 -14.33 20.58
C THR A 137 4.41 -13.11 19.69
N ILE A 138 4.32 -11.91 20.28
CA ILE A 138 4.12 -10.67 19.53
C ILE A 138 5.31 -10.41 18.59
N VAL A 139 6.55 -10.60 19.07
CA VAL A 139 7.77 -10.47 18.24
C VAL A 139 7.73 -11.45 17.07
N VAL A 140 7.41 -12.73 17.31
CA VAL A 140 7.29 -13.73 16.23
C VAL A 140 6.18 -13.36 15.24
N THR A 141 5.04 -12.86 15.75
CA THR A 141 3.96 -12.38 14.89
C THR A 141 4.41 -11.20 14.03
N ALA A 142 5.13 -10.23 14.61
CA ALA A 142 5.69 -9.11 13.85
C ALA A 142 6.68 -9.58 12.78
N ILE A 143 7.61 -10.51 13.09
CA ILE A 143 8.53 -11.11 12.11
C ILE A 143 7.75 -11.70 10.93
N SER A 144 6.65 -12.42 11.20
CA SER A 144 5.86 -13.08 10.15
C SER A 144 5.28 -12.10 9.12
N LYS A 145 5.06 -10.82 9.50
CA LYS A 145 4.57 -9.78 8.57
C LYS A 145 5.63 -9.37 7.55
N PHE A 146 6.91 -9.57 7.85
CA PHE A 146 8.03 -9.22 6.97
C PHE A 146 8.54 -10.41 6.13
N CYS A 147 8.04 -11.63 6.33
CA CYS A 147 8.61 -12.83 5.69
C CYS A 147 8.68 -12.73 4.16
N SER A 148 7.71 -12.09 3.51
CA SER A 148 7.71 -11.91 2.06
C SER A 148 8.71 -10.83 1.57
N LEU A 149 9.20 -10.00 2.48
CA LEU A 149 10.15 -8.91 2.18
C LEU A 149 11.60 -9.30 2.50
N ASP A 150 11.82 -10.52 2.97
CA ASP A 150 13.09 -11.00 3.48
C ASP A 150 13.92 -11.70 2.40
N THR A 151 14.27 -10.93 1.38
CA THR A 151 15.19 -11.37 0.32
C THR A 151 16.27 -10.32 0.09
N GLU A 152 17.44 -10.77 -0.41
CA GLU A 152 18.56 -9.87 -0.67
C GLU A 152 18.22 -8.85 -1.77
N GLU A 153 17.50 -9.26 -2.80
CA GLU A 153 17.07 -8.41 -3.91
C GLU A 153 16.14 -7.28 -3.42
N LEU A 154 15.22 -7.59 -2.50
CA LEU A 154 14.33 -6.59 -1.91
C LEU A 154 15.07 -5.68 -0.93
N ALA A 155 16.03 -6.21 -0.16
CA ALA A 155 16.87 -5.38 0.69
C ALA A 155 17.65 -4.36 -0.13
N GLN A 156 18.17 -4.74 -1.31
CA GLN A 156 18.83 -3.84 -2.25
C GLN A 156 17.86 -2.82 -2.85
N MET A 157 16.69 -3.25 -3.33
CA MET A 157 15.65 -2.37 -3.90
C MET A 157 15.18 -1.31 -2.90
N MET A 158 15.10 -1.65 -1.60
CA MET A 158 14.63 -0.74 -0.54
C MET A 158 15.76 0.04 0.15
N ARG A 159 17.02 -0.07 -0.31
CA ARG A 159 18.16 0.59 0.32
C ARG A 159 18.06 2.11 0.27
N ASP A 160 17.60 2.63 -0.85
CA ASP A 160 17.38 4.06 -1.12
C ASP A 160 16.11 4.26 -1.97
N ASP A 161 15.84 5.47 -2.45
CA ASP A 161 14.67 5.78 -3.27
C ASP A 161 15.05 6.60 -4.50
N GLU A 162 14.81 6.04 -5.68
CA GLU A 162 15.06 6.69 -6.97
C GLU A 162 13.77 7.23 -7.61
N LEU A 163 12.60 6.85 -7.10
CA LEU A 163 11.31 7.19 -7.70
C LEU A 163 10.94 8.64 -7.47
N ASN A 164 11.02 9.12 -6.22
CA ASN A 164 10.49 10.41 -5.80
C ASN A 164 9.03 10.57 -6.25
N LEU A 165 8.10 9.90 -5.55
CA LEU A 165 6.68 9.77 -5.94
C LEU A 165 6.01 11.11 -6.27
N THR A 166 6.35 12.20 -5.57
CA THR A 166 5.80 13.52 -5.87
C THR A 166 6.27 14.08 -7.21
N SER A 167 7.40 13.61 -7.74
CA SER A 167 7.92 14.05 -9.04
C SER A 167 7.00 13.67 -10.19
N ILE A 168 6.20 12.60 -10.04
CA ILE A 168 5.23 12.12 -11.03
C ILE A 168 4.18 13.20 -11.35
N GLY A 169 3.77 13.99 -10.36
CA GLY A 169 2.83 15.10 -10.52
C GLY A 169 3.48 16.45 -10.88
N ARG A 170 4.82 16.52 -10.91
CA ARG A 170 5.59 17.74 -11.19
C ARG A 170 6.17 17.79 -12.58
N GLN A 171 6.54 16.67 -13.13
CA GLN A 171 7.15 16.54 -14.47
C GLN A 171 6.53 15.35 -15.22
N LYS A 172 6.58 15.42 -16.56
CA LYS A 172 6.09 14.31 -17.38
C LYS A 172 6.87 13.04 -17.07
N THR A 173 6.22 12.10 -16.39
CA THR A 173 6.81 10.82 -15.99
C THR A 173 5.88 9.70 -16.39
N ALA A 174 6.42 8.61 -16.94
CA ALA A 174 5.71 7.36 -17.17
C ALA A 174 6.35 6.29 -16.30
N VAL A 175 5.60 5.78 -15.32
CA VAL A 175 6.04 4.69 -14.44
C VAL A 175 5.37 3.41 -14.93
N PHE A 176 6.17 2.44 -15.34
CA PHE A 176 5.71 1.08 -15.67
C PHE A 176 5.94 0.19 -14.45
N VAL A 177 4.85 -0.32 -13.89
CA VAL A 177 4.87 -1.19 -12.72
C VAL A 177 4.64 -2.63 -13.19
N GLU A 178 5.65 -3.49 -13.02
CA GLU A 178 5.54 -4.91 -13.33
C GLU A 178 5.15 -5.69 -12.08
N VAL A 179 4.03 -6.40 -12.16
CA VAL A 179 3.51 -7.27 -11.10
C VAL A 179 3.27 -8.66 -11.66
N SER A 180 3.41 -9.70 -10.82
CA SER A 180 3.09 -11.06 -11.22
C SER A 180 1.59 -11.31 -11.12
N ASP A 181 1.04 -12.00 -12.09
CA ASP A 181 -0.35 -12.47 -12.09
C ASP A 181 -0.54 -13.78 -11.31
N THR A 182 0.55 -14.52 -11.06
CA THR A 182 0.54 -15.83 -10.41
C THR A 182 1.20 -15.85 -9.03
N ASP A 183 2.18 -14.98 -8.78
CA ASP A 183 2.90 -14.90 -7.51
C ASP A 183 2.43 -13.68 -6.69
N ARG A 184 1.83 -13.96 -5.54
CA ARG A 184 1.25 -12.97 -4.62
C ARG A 184 2.19 -12.55 -3.48
N SER A 185 3.45 -13.00 -3.52
CA SER A 185 4.43 -12.70 -2.45
C SER A 185 4.74 -11.22 -2.32
N MET A 186 4.61 -10.45 -3.40
CA MET A 186 4.91 -9.01 -3.46
C MET A 186 3.70 -8.09 -3.23
N ASP A 187 2.50 -8.65 -3.00
CA ASP A 187 1.26 -7.86 -2.83
C ASP A 187 1.41 -6.74 -1.80
N LEU A 188 2.09 -7.01 -0.69
CA LEU A 188 2.33 -6.00 0.34
C LEU A 188 3.05 -4.76 -0.22
N LEU A 189 4.15 -4.96 -0.95
CA LEU A 189 4.90 -3.83 -1.53
C LEU A 189 4.13 -3.15 -2.65
N ILE A 190 3.39 -3.90 -3.46
CA ILE A 190 2.53 -3.37 -4.53
C ILE A 190 1.45 -2.47 -3.92
N ASN A 191 0.76 -2.96 -2.89
CA ASN A 191 -0.30 -2.22 -2.20
C ASN A 191 0.26 -0.96 -1.50
N LEU A 192 1.43 -1.06 -0.87
CA LEU A 192 2.13 0.09 -0.28
C LEU A 192 2.49 1.12 -1.36
N PHE A 193 3.06 0.69 -2.47
CA PHE A 193 3.46 1.57 -3.56
C PHE A 193 2.28 2.39 -4.10
N PHE A 194 1.17 1.74 -4.45
CA PHE A 194 0.00 2.45 -4.99
C PHE A 194 -0.64 3.35 -3.94
N THR A 195 -0.80 2.87 -2.71
CA THR A 195 -1.36 3.67 -1.61
C THR A 195 -0.49 4.89 -1.32
N GLN A 196 0.84 4.71 -1.19
CA GLN A 196 1.76 5.82 -0.95
C GLN A 196 1.81 6.78 -2.13
N THR A 197 1.83 6.29 -3.37
CA THR A 197 1.84 7.14 -4.57
C THR A 197 0.63 8.06 -4.59
N MET A 198 -0.57 7.53 -4.40
CA MET A 198 -1.79 8.34 -4.37
C MET A 198 -1.77 9.35 -3.23
N ASN A 199 -1.43 8.91 -2.01
CA ASN A 199 -1.36 9.78 -0.83
C ASN A 199 -0.33 10.91 -1.01
N GLN A 200 0.86 10.59 -1.51
CA GLN A 200 1.92 11.60 -1.73
C GLN A 200 1.52 12.61 -2.79
N LEU A 201 0.87 12.19 -3.87
CA LEU A 201 0.37 13.09 -4.91
C LEU A 201 -0.76 14.00 -4.39
N CYS A 202 -1.70 13.45 -3.63
CA CYS A 202 -2.78 14.22 -3.01
C CYS A 202 -2.23 15.25 -2.01
N THR A 203 -1.37 14.81 -1.09
CA THR A 203 -0.73 15.71 -0.11
C THR A 203 0.10 16.80 -0.79
N TYR A 204 0.86 16.44 -1.83
CA TYR A 204 1.64 17.41 -2.60
C TYR A 204 0.73 18.45 -3.30
N ALA A 205 -0.38 18.00 -3.88
CA ALA A 205 -1.36 18.89 -4.49
C ALA A 205 -1.94 19.88 -3.46
N ASP A 206 -2.35 19.37 -2.30
CA ASP A 206 -3.01 20.17 -1.26
C ASP A 206 -2.06 21.17 -0.58
N GLU A 207 -0.81 20.78 -0.32
CA GLU A 207 0.14 21.58 0.46
C GLU A 207 1.02 22.51 -0.39
N ARG A 208 1.27 22.15 -1.66
CA ARG A 208 2.33 22.76 -2.46
C ARG A 208 1.87 23.31 -3.82
N CYS A 209 0.65 23.02 -4.25
CA CYS A 209 0.18 23.44 -5.57
C CYS A 209 -0.91 24.51 -5.49
N VAL A 210 -0.98 25.34 -6.53
CA VAL A 210 -2.05 26.33 -6.68
C VAL A 210 -3.37 25.60 -6.91
N ASP A 211 -4.43 26.05 -6.25
CA ASP A 211 -5.80 25.48 -6.31
C ASP A 211 -5.85 23.99 -5.99
N SER A 212 -4.90 23.47 -5.20
CA SER A 212 -4.73 22.04 -4.89
C SER A 212 -4.67 21.14 -6.15
N GLN A 213 -4.11 21.65 -7.25
CA GLN A 213 -4.03 20.93 -8.52
C GLN A 213 -2.59 20.62 -8.91
N LEU A 214 -2.31 19.37 -9.25
CA LEU A 214 -0.99 18.97 -9.75
C LEU A 214 -0.61 19.76 -11.02
N PRO A 215 0.65 20.23 -11.15
CA PRO A 215 1.14 20.88 -12.36
C PRO A 215 1.02 19.99 -13.60
N VAL A 216 1.30 18.69 -13.43
CA VAL A 216 1.15 17.68 -14.47
C VAL A 216 0.02 16.73 -14.05
N PRO A 217 -1.05 16.59 -14.86
CA PRO A 217 -2.10 15.63 -14.58
C PRO A 217 -1.56 14.20 -14.53
N VAL A 218 -2.00 13.42 -13.54
CA VAL A 218 -1.57 12.04 -13.37
C VAL A 218 -2.72 11.09 -13.68
N ARG A 219 -2.43 10.03 -14.44
CA ARG A 219 -3.40 8.99 -14.76
C ARG A 219 -2.85 7.63 -14.40
N PHE A 220 -3.58 6.92 -13.56
CA PHE A 220 -3.32 5.53 -13.22
C PHE A 220 -4.05 4.62 -14.21
N PHE A 221 -3.33 3.71 -14.84
CA PHE A 221 -3.88 2.60 -15.61
C PHE A 221 -3.67 1.34 -14.78
N MET A 222 -4.74 0.76 -14.27
CA MET A 222 -4.71 -0.37 -13.35
C MET A 222 -5.36 -1.57 -14.01
N ASP A 223 -4.53 -2.39 -14.64
CA ASP A 223 -4.95 -3.62 -15.26
C ASP A 223 -5.14 -4.71 -14.20
N ASP A 224 -6.21 -5.48 -14.33
CA ASP A 224 -6.64 -6.50 -13.35
C ASP A 224 -6.66 -5.95 -11.90
N PHE A 225 -7.19 -4.73 -11.73
CA PHE A 225 -7.13 -3.95 -10.49
C PHE A 225 -7.56 -4.75 -9.25
N ALA A 226 -8.66 -5.50 -9.35
CA ALA A 226 -9.18 -6.27 -8.22
C ALA A 226 -8.26 -7.43 -7.79
N THR A 227 -7.36 -7.87 -8.68
CA THR A 227 -6.47 -9.00 -8.46
C THR A 227 -5.06 -8.55 -8.11
N ASN A 228 -4.53 -7.55 -8.82
CA ASN A 228 -3.11 -7.20 -8.76
C ASN A 228 -2.74 -6.15 -7.72
N CYS A 229 -3.69 -5.35 -7.25
CA CYS A 229 -3.43 -4.42 -6.16
C CYS A 229 -4.68 -4.10 -5.34
N ARG A 230 -4.46 -3.81 -4.07
CA ARG A 230 -5.45 -3.23 -3.17
C ARG A 230 -4.89 -1.92 -2.62
N ILE A 231 -5.55 -0.82 -2.95
CA ILE A 231 -5.19 0.49 -2.41
C ILE A 231 -6.01 0.69 -1.14
N ASP A 232 -5.31 0.95 -0.03
CA ASP A 232 -5.99 1.19 1.24
C ASP A 232 -6.88 2.44 1.16
N ASN A 233 -8.12 2.32 1.63
CA ASN A 233 -9.12 3.41 1.63
C ASN A 233 -9.43 3.99 0.22
N PHE A 234 -9.31 3.17 -0.84
CA PHE A 234 -9.47 3.62 -2.22
C PHE A 234 -10.87 4.14 -2.52
N GLU A 235 -11.91 3.54 -1.94
CA GLU A 235 -13.30 3.97 -2.07
C GLU A 235 -13.54 5.43 -1.63
N ASN A 236 -12.78 5.92 -0.64
CA ASN A 236 -12.83 7.32 -0.24
C ASN A 236 -11.89 8.21 -1.08
N MET A 237 -10.79 7.63 -1.56
CA MET A 237 -9.82 8.38 -2.36
C MET A 237 -10.35 8.71 -3.75
N ILE A 238 -11.00 7.75 -4.42
CA ILE A 238 -11.47 7.90 -5.81
C ILE A 238 -12.43 9.07 -5.97
N SER A 239 -13.26 9.34 -4.96
CA SER A 239 -14.19 10.48 -4.93
C SER A 239 -13.47 11.84 -4.96
N ASN A 240 -12.24 11.90 -4.46
CA ASN A 240 -11.53 13.14 -4.18
C ASN A 240 -10.35 13.44 -5.13
N ILE A 241 -9.81 12.43 -5.82
CA ILE A 241 -8.58 12.59 -6.64
C ILE A 241 -8.78 13.50 -7.85
N ARG A 242 -10.00 13.59 -8.38
CA ARG A 242 -10.32 14.39 -9.58
C ARG A 242 -9.98 15.87 -9.40
N SER A 243 -10.30 16.47 -8.25
CA SER A 243 -10.01 17.87 -7.96
C SER A 243 -8.50 18.18 -8.03
N ARG A 244 -7.65 17.19 -7.80
CA ARG A 244 -6.19 17.28 -7.81
C ARG A 244 -5.57 16.96 -9.16
N LYS A 245 -6.38 16.83 -10.24
CA LYS A 245 -5.96 16.38 -11.58
C LYS A 245 -5.38 14.96 -11.59
N ILE A 246 -5.87 14.11 -10.72
CA ILE A 246 -5.56 12.68 -10.71
C ILE A 246 -6.77 11.93 -11.25
N SER A 247 -6.55 10.94 -12.09
CA SER A 247 -7.59 10.05 -12.62
C SER A 247 -7.14 8.59 -12.62
N ALA A 248 -8.08 7.67 -12.50
CA ALA A 248 -7.83 6.24 -12.56
C ALA A 248 -8.67 5.58 -13.67
N ILE A 249 -8.08 4.64 -14.36
CA ILE A 249 -8.73 3.72 -15.27
C ILE A 249 -8.56 2.34 -14.64
N LEU A 250 -9.69 1.76 -14.21
CA LEU A 250 -9.73 0.46 -13.57
C LEU A 250 -10.21 -0.58 -14.57
N ILE A 251 -9.40 -1.59 -14.83
CA ILE A 251 -9.76 -2.70 -15.71
C ILE A 251 -10.04 -3.92 -14.82
N LEU A 252 -11.25 -4.48 -14.97
CA LEU A 252 -11.77 -5.55 -14.12
C LEU A 252 -12.31 -6.68 -14.99
N GLN A 253 -12.16 -7.89 -14.54
CA GLN A 253 -12.82 -9.04 -15.16
C GLN A 253 -14.29 -9.14 -14.74
N SER A 254 -14.60 -8.75 -13.49
CA SER A 254 -15.98 -8.70 -12.97
C SER A 254 -16.08 -7.77 -11.76
N LEU A 255 -17.30 -7.29 -11.48
CA LEU A 255 -17.59 -6.56 -10.23
C LEU A 255 -17.52 -7.50 -9.01
N SER A 256 -17.79 -8.79 -9.19
CA SER A 256 -17.67 -9.78 -8.11
C SER A 256 -16.24 -9.91 -7.58
N GLN A 257 -15.21 -9.76 -8.43
CA GLN A 257 -13.82 -9.72 -7.96
C GLN A 257 -13.51 -8.44 -7.16
N LEU A 258 -14.03 -7.29 -7.62
CA LEU A 258 -13.87 -6.04 -6.90
C LEU A 258 -14.54 -6.09 -5.51
N GLU A 259 -15.70 -6.74 -5.41
CA GLU A 259 -16.44 -6.95 -4.17
C GLU A 259 -15.62 -7.78 -3.16
N GLN A 260 -14.86 -8.78 -3.60
CA GLN A 260 -13.98 -9.55 -2.73
C GLN A 260 -12.84 -8.72 -2.13
N SER A 261 -12.40 -7.69 -2.83
CA SER A 261 -11.29 -6.84 -2.37
C SER A 261 -11.77 -5.64 -1.53
N TYR A 262 -12.95 -5.09 -1.81
CA TYR A 262 -13.44 -3.83 -1.23
C TYR A 262 -14.82 -3.95 -0.56
N ASP A 263 -15.38 -5.16 -0.40
CA ASP A 263 -16.66 -5.40 0.26
C ASP A 263 -17.75 -4.38 -0.22
N MET A 264 -18.32 -3.64 0.72
CA MET A 264 -19.35 -2.62 0.43
C MET A 264 -18.81 -1.41 -0.36
N GLY A 265 -17.51 -1.19 -0.38
CA GLY A 265 -16.87 -0.10 -1.12
C GLY A 265 -16.97 -0.23 -2.64
N VAL A 266 -17.28 -1.43 -3.16
CA VAL A 266 -17.44 -1.68 -4.61
C VAL A 266 -18.43 -0.73 -5.27
N HIS A 267 -19.55 -0.44 -4.62
CA HIS A 267 -20.57 0.46 -5.16
C HIS A 267 -20.06 1.89 -5.27
N THR A 268 -19.37 2.37 -4.23
CA THR A 268 -18.75 3.71 -4.23
C THR A 268 -17.72 3.82 -5.36
N ILE A 269 -16.82 2.83 -5.50
CA ILE A 269 -15.80 2.84 -6.56
C ILE A 269 -16.44 2.86 -7.95
N ALA A 270 -17.47 2.03 -8.18
CA ALA A 270 -18.16 1.95 -9.48
C ALA A 270 -18.97 3.21 -9.81
N ASP A 271 -19.60 3.84 -8.81
CA ASP A 271 -20.44 5.03 -8.98
C ASP A 271 -19.61 6.31 -9.12
N ASP A 272 -18.39 6.35 -8.59
CA ASP A 272 -17.46 7.47 -8.76
C ASP A 272 -16.70 7.44 -10.09
N CYS A 273 -16.81 6.35 -10.85
CA CYS A 273 -16.31 6.29 -12.23
C CYS A 273 -17.30 7.03 -13.16
N ASP A 274 -16.88 8.15 -13.75
CA ASP A 274 -17.72 8.93 -14.69
C ASP A 274 -18.09 8.14 -15.97
N THR A 275 -17.28 7.18 -16.35
CA THR A 275 -17.49 6.34 -17.53
C THR A 275 -17.30 4.88 -17.16
N LEU A 276 -18.29 4.05 -17.52
CA LEU A 276 -18.23 2.60 -17.40
C LEU A 276 -18.34 1.99 -18.79
N ILE A 277 -17.38 1.15 -19.15
CA ILE A 277 -17.37 0.41 -20.42
C ILE A 277 -17.47 -1.07 -20.10
N TYR A 278 -18.53 -1.71 -20.56
CA TYR A 278 -18.75 -3.13 -20.43
C TYR A 278 -18.56 -3.83 -21.79
N MET A 279 -17.64 -4.77 -21.86
CA MET A 279 -17.27 -5.48 -23.08
C MET A 279 -17.74 -6.94 -23.12
N GLY A 280 -18.66 -7.29 -22.21
CA GLY A 280 -19.14 -8.67 -22.05
C GLY A 280 -18.46 -9.40 -20.89
N GLY A 281 -18.99 -10.55 -20.54
CA GLY A 281 -18.48 -11.41 -19.47
C GLY A 281 -19.54 -12.42 -19.03
N ASN A 282 -19.09 -13.42 -18.23
CA ASN A 282 -19.95 -14.52 -17.78
C ASN A 282 -20.42 -14.37 -16.32
N ASP A 283 -20.05 -13.27 -15.64
CA ASP A 283 -20.47 -13.05 -14.25
C ASP A 283 -21.91 -12.53 -14.17
N PRO A 284 -22.86 -13.32 -13.56
CA PRO A 284 -24.27 -12.94 -13.50
C PRO A 284 -24.52 -11.67 -12.68
N LYS A 285 -23.73 -11.40 -11.64
CA LYS A 285 -23.87 -10.16 -10.83
C LYS A 285 -23.52 -8.93 -11.65
N THR A 286 -22.39 -8.95 -12.34
CA THR A 286 -22.00 -7.87 -13.26
C THR A 286 -23.04 -7.70 -14.36
N ALA A 287 -23.47 -8.79 -15.02
CA ALA A 287 -24.49 -8.73 -16.07
C ALA A 287 -25.83 -8.17 -15.57
N SER A 288 -26.24 -8.48 -14.33
CA SER A 288 -27.45 -7.94 -13.73
C SER A 288 -27.35 -6.43 -13.46
N SER A 289 -26.20 -5.96 -12.98
CA SER A 289 -25.95 -4.53 -12.78
C SER A 289 -26.02 -3.75 -14.10
N ILE A 290 -25.39 -4.28 -15.16
CA ILE A 290 -25.44 -3.69 -16.50
C ILE A 290 -26.86 -3.72 -17.09
N ALA A 291 -27.57 -4.84 -16.93
CA ALA A 291 -28.95 -5.00 -17.39
C ALA A 291 -29.90 -3.93 -16.81
N THR A 292 -29.76 -3.66 -15.52
CA THR A 292 -30.51 -2.60 -14.84
C THR A 292 -30.22 -1.22 -15.44
N ARG A 293 -28.95 -0.90 -15.70
CA ARG A 293 -28.54 0.39 -16.27
C ARG A 293 -29.06 0.62 -17.69
N CYS A 294 -29.16 -0.41 -18.51
CA CYS A 294 -29.61 -0.29 -19.90
C CYS A 294 -31.07 -0.73 -20.13
N ASN A 295 -31.81 -1.01 -19.06
CA ASN A 295 -33.21 -1.48 -19.10
C ASN A 295 -33.37 -2.72 -20.01
N LYS A 296 -32.48 -3.71 -19.83
CA LYS A 296 -32.48 -4.99 -20.52
C LYS A 296 -32.60 -6.15 -19.54
N THR A 297 -32.75 -7.37 -20.05
CA THR A 297 -32.69 -8.57 -19.20
C THR A 297 -31.22 -9.00 -18.98
N THR A 298 -30.93 -9.60 -17.85
CA THR A 298 -29.61 -10.19 -17.57
C THR A 298 -29.19 -11.17 -18.66
N GLN A 299 -30.15 -11.97 -19.17
CA GLN A 299 -29.93 -12.92 -20.26
C GLN A 299 -29.44 -12.22 -21.55
N THR A 300 -30.02 -11.07 -21.89
CA THR A 300 -29.59 -10.28 -23.06
C THR A 300 -28.14 -9.81 -22.91
N ILE A 301 -27.72 -9.43 -21.69
CA ILE A 301 -26.38 -8.97 -21.41
C ILE A 301 -25.37 -10.13 -21.45
N LEU A 302 -25.72 -11.29 -20.87
CA LEU A 302 -24.87 -12.50 -20.92
C LEU A 302 -24.66 -13.04 -22.33
N HIS A 303 -25.63 -12.85 -23.23
CA HIS A 303 -25.55 -13.29 -24.63
C HIS A 303 -25.18 -12.16 -25.60
N MET A 304 -24.49 -11.16 -25.10
CA MET A 304 -24.02 -10.03 -25.90
C MET A 304 -23.07 -10.51 -27.02
N PRO A 305 -23.24 -10.04 -28.28
CA PRO A 305 -22.35 -10.41 -29.37
C PRO A 305 -20.91 -10.02 -29.12
N LEU A 306 -19.96 -10.82 -29.58
CA LEU A 306 -18.55 -10.47 -29.56
C LEU A 306 -18.30 -9.14 -30.30
N CYS A 307 -17.25 -8.43 -29.91
CA CYS A 307 -16.85 -7.14 -30.44
C CYS A 307 -17.90 -6.02 -30.27
N THR A 308 -18.81 -6.18 -29.31
CA THR A 308 -19.75 -5.11 -28.92
C THR A 308 -19.45 -4.63 -27.50
N SER A 309 -19.87 -3.42 -27.17
CA SER A 309 -19.71 -2.86 -25.83
C SER A 309 -20.90 -1.98 -25.43
N TRP A 310 -21.16 -1.92 -24.14
CA TRP A 310 -22.04 -0.92 -23.55
C TRP A 310 -21.18 0.18 -22.89
N ILE A 311 -21.47 1.44 -23.23
CA ILE A 311 -20.76 2.59 -22.67
C ILE A 311 -21.77 3.45 -21.93
N PHE A 312 -21.55 3.64 -20.65
CA PHE A 312 -22.33 4.52 -19.78
C PHE A 312 -21.47 5.70 -19.38
N ARG A 313 -21.92 6.91 -19.65
CA ARG A 313 -21.21 8.13 -19.28
C ARG A 313 -22.15 9.04 -18.51
N ARG A 314 -21.66 9.64 -17.42
CA ARG A 314 -22.44 10.60 -16.63
C ARG A 314 -22.80 11.81 -17.48
N GLY A 315 -24.09 12.14 -17.57
CA GLY A 315 -24.57 13.31 -18.31
C GLY A 315 -24.65 13.12 -19.83
N ALA A 316 -24.57 11.88 -20.35
CA ALA A 316 -24.79 11.56 -21.76
C ALA A 316 -26.14 10.91 -21.99
#